data_1633335b723e4ef9da64309d73f1735a
#
_entry.id   1633335b723e4ef9da64309d73f1735a
#
_cell.length_a   1.000
_cell.length_b   1.000
_cell.length_c   1.000
_cell.angle_alpha   90.00
_cell.angle_beta   90.00
_cell.angle_gamma   90.00
#
_symmetry.space_group_name_H-M   'P 1'
#
loop_
_entity.id
_entity.type
_entity.pdbx_description
1 polymer ?
#
loop_
_entity_poly.entity_id
_entity_poly.type
_entity_poly.pdbx_seq_one_letter_code
_entity_poly.pdbx_strand_id
1 'polypeptide(L)'
;MKNEIRAEFRTDSFDLINFFIRHFRKFVIAGIAAAILSAGISLMIKPLYESTVILYPSSNISEAGSLLGEVASRTSLFGDDDATEKLMQVINSEQVRDYLRETYDLAGHYNIKPGEKYPNTLIDQKMDKYLRCTRTSYGSVEIRVRDRDREIACAMANDMASRADTIFNNLQRNAAAVIIDEISRSYSIQERIVRQYEDSLVSLSGAAALRNYSTLETENDYLGLIRGRYLEALALSSQTMPYTHIVDRAVVAEKKVFPRRTVIVAITTLSVLLLLTLILFVAEGLKLHRTDDRQ
;
A
#
# COMPACT_ATOMS: atom_id res chain seq x y z
N MET A 1 5.90 -40.08 57.51
CA MET A 1 6.24 -38.66 57.39
C MET A 1 6.34 -38.28 55.90
N LYS A 2 5.22 -38.07 55.28
CA LYS A 2 5.16 -37.59 53.86
C LYS A 2 3.73 -37.22 53.51
N ASN A 3 3.09 -36.38 54.33
CA ASN A 3 1.73 -35.91 54.11
C ASN A 3 1.49 -34.56 54.79
N GLU A 4 2.22 -33.55 54.42
CA GLU A 4 1.92 -32.19 54.89
C GLU A 4 2.55 -31.16 53.94
N ILE A 5 2.17 -31.10 52.67
CA ILE A 5 2.22 -29.88 51.85
C ILE A 5 1.19 -30.09 50.73
N ARG A 6 -0.09 -30.09 51.08
CA ARG A 6 -1.19 -29.75 50.21
C ARG A 6 -2.07 -28.76 50.96
N ALA A 7 -1.59 -27.53 51.07
CA ALA A 7 -2.50 -26.43 51.26
C ALA A 7 -3.38 -26.38 50.00
N GLU A 8 -4.51 -27.07 50.03
CA GLU A 8 -5.56 -26.96 49.05
C GLU A 8 -5.97 -25.49 49.02
N PHE A 9 -5.58 -24.80 47.97
CA PHE A 9 -6.27 -23.58 47.55
C PHE A 9 -7.67 -23.94 47.06
N ARG A 10 -8.55 -24.33 48.00
CA ARG A 10 -9.99 -24.33 47.80
C ARG A 10 -10.43 -22.88 47.93
N THR A 11 -10.26 -22.11 46.88
CA THR A 11 -10.95 -20.85 46.71
C THR A 11 -12.41 -21.19 46.43
N ASP A 12 -13.22 -21.34 47.47
CA ASP A 12 -14.66 -21.43 47.31
C ASP A 12 -15.12 -20.12 46.64
N SER A 13 -15.98 -20.24 45.62
CA SER A 13 -16.50 -19.09 44.87
C SER A 13 -17.13 -18.04 45.78
N PHE A 14 -17.58 -18.47 46.97
CA PHE A 14 -18.10 -17.60 48.03
C PHE A 14 -17.02 -16.70 48.66
N ASP A 15 -15.81 -17.14 48.80
CA ASP A 15 -14.71 -16.36 49.38
C ASP A 15 -14.31 -15.22 48.40
N LEU A 16 -14.32 -15.46 47.10
CA LEU A 16 -14.11 -14.43 46.08
C LEU A 16 -15.21 -13.36 46.12
N ILE A 17 -16.48 -13.76 46.26
CA ILE A 17 -17.61 -12.82 46.34
C ILE A 17 -17.48 -11.96 47.58
N ASN A 18 -17.21 -12.56 48.74
CA ASN A 18 -17.01 -11.85 50.00
C ASN A 18 -15.82 -10.88 49.97
N PHE A 19 -14.73 -11.29 49.27
CA PHE A 19 -13.56 -10.43 49.01
C PHE A 19 -13.96 -9.17 48.24
N PHE A 20 -14.72 -9.30 47.15
CA PHE A 20 -15.20 -8.17 46.37
C PHE A 20 -16.16 -7.27 47.14
N ILE A 21 -17.07 -7.84 47.90
CA ILE A 21 -18.02 -7.06 48.72
C ILE A 21 -17.27 -6.27 49.81
N ARG A 22 -16.26 -6.88 50.45
CA ARG A 22 -15.46 -6.24 51.52
C ARG A 22 -14.62 -5.06 50.97
N HIS A 23 -14.14 -5.17 49.73
CA HIS A 23 -13.30 -4.14 49.11
C HIS A 23 -14.07 -3.27 48.09
N PHE A 24 -15.40 -3.41 47.99
CA PHE A 24 -16.23 -2.75 46.99
C PHE A 24 -15.98 -1.24 46.90
N ARG A 25 -15.91 -0.53 48.03
CA ARG A 25 -15.62 0.91 48.04
C ARG A 25 -14.27 1.25 47.41
N LYS A 26 -13.23 0.43 47.58
CA LYS A 26 -11.91 0.64 46.99
C LYS A 26 -11.95 0.43 45.47
N PHE A 27 -12.70 -0.57 45.01
CA PHE A 27 -12.88 -0.84 43.58
C PHE A 27 -13.65 0.31 42.90
N VAL A 28 -14.70 0.81 43.49
CA VAL A 28 -15.48 1.92 42.95
C VAL A 28 -14.63 3.21 42.87
N ILE A 29 -13.93 3.56 43.95
CA ILE A 29 -13.09 4.76 43.98
C ILE A 29 -11.94 4.63 42.93
N ALA A 30 -11.26 3.50 42.88
CA ALA A 30 -10.18 3.26 41.91
C ALA A 30 -10.69 3.25 40.47
N GLY A 31 -11.86 2.65 40.22
CA GLY A 31 -12.48 2.64 38.89
C GLY A 31 -12.87 4.04 38.41
N ILE A 32 -13.50 4.84 39.26
CA ILE A 32 -13.85 6.23 38.92
C ILE A 32 -12.60 7.08 38.70
N ALA A 33 -11.59 6.97 39.56
CA ALA A 33 -10.34 7.71 39.41
C ALA A 33 -9.61 7.32 38.12
N ALA A 34 -9.51 6.02 37.83
CA ALA A 34 -8.92 5.53 36.57
C ALA A 34 -9.68 6.03 35.34
N ALA A 35 -11.01 6.02 35.37
CA ALA A 35 -11.84 6.52 34.27
C ALA A 35 -11.63 8.02 34.02
N ILE A 36 -11.60 8.83 35.06
CA ILE A 36 -11.38 10.29 34.96
C ILE A 36 -9.98 10.57 34.41
N LEU A 37 -8.94 9.94 34.97
CA LEU A 37 -7.56 10.13 34.54
C LEU A 37 -7.37 9.68 33.08
N SER A 38 -7.88 8.51 32.71
CA SER A 38 -7.77 8.00 31.34
C SER A 38 -8.55 8.85 30.32
N ALA A 39 -9.72 9.38 30.70
CA ALA A 39 -10.47 10.31 29.89
C ALA A 39 -9.66 11.61 29.65
N GLY A 40 -9.05 12.16 30.71
CA GLY A 40 -8.20 13.35 30.62
C GLY A 40 -7.01 13.14 29.69
N ILE A 41 -6.27 12.03 29.83
CA ILE A 41 -5.15 11.68 28.95
C ILE A 41 -5.65 11.47 27.51
N SER A 42 -6.79 10.80 27.31
CA SER A 42 -7.36 10.56 25.98
C SER A 42 -7.76 11.87 25.27
N LEU A 43 -8.10 12.93 26.01
CA LEU A 43 -8.40 14.25 25.43
C LEU A 43 -7.14 14.96 24.89
N MET A 44 -5.96 14.70 25.44
CA MET A 44 -4.70 15.27 24.98
C MET A 44 -4.20 14.63 23.66
N ILE A 45 -4.68 13.44 23.30
CA ILE A 45 -4.29 12.77 22.06
C ILE A 45 -4.96 13.47 20.88
N LYS A 46 -4.14 13.93 19.92
CA LYS A 46 -4.61 14.60 18.69
C LYS A 46 -5.46 13.63 17.85
N PRO A 47 -6.60 14.08 17.31
CA PRO A 47 -7.45 13.24 16.47
C PRO A 47 -6.75 12.91 15.15
N LEU A 48 -7.04 11.73 14.59
CA LEU A 48 -6.69 11.33 13.25
C LEU A 48 -7.96 11.02 12.46
N TYR A 49 -7.98 11.48 11.23
CA TYR A 49 -9.02 11.23 10.24
C TYR A 49 -8.50 10.23 9.21
N GLU A 50 -9.35 9.40 8.67
CA GLU A 50 -8.99 8.39 7.69
C GLU A 50 -9.79 8.60 6.41
N SER A 51 -9.11 8.63 5.29
CA SER A 51 -9.70 8.64 3.96
C SER A 51 -9.23 7.42 3.18
N THR A 52 -10.12 6.82 2.42
CA THR A 52 -9.89 5.55 1.74
C THR A 52 -10.24 5.67 0.26
N VAL A 53 -9.37 5.12 -0.60
CA VAL A 53 -9.61 4.91 -2.03
C VAL A 53 -9.64 3.42 -2.29
N ILE A 54 -10.58 2.95 -3.12
CA ILE A 54 -10.63 1.58 -3.60
C ILE A 54 -10.52 1.60 -5.12
N LEU A 55 -9.58 0.83 -5.65
CA LEU A 55 -9.32 0.75 -7.08
C LEU A 55 -8.97 -0.67 -7.51
N TYR A 56 -9.32 -1.02 -8.75
CA TYR A 56 -8.90 -2.25 -9.39
C TYR A 56 -7.76 -1.94 -10.37
N PRO A 57 -6.79 -2.86 -10.50
CA PRO A 57 -5.85 -2.80 -11.62
C PRO A 57 -6.59 -3.03 -12.93
N SER A 58 -6.17 -2.35 -14.00
CA SER A 58 -6.62 -2.66 -15.35
C SER A 58 -5.88 -3.88 -15.90
N SER A 59 -6.49 -4.62 -16.82
CA SER A 59 -5.81 -5.67 -17.60
C SER A 59 -4.57 -5.15 -18.34
N ASN A 60 -4.53 -3.86 -18.65
CA ASN A 60 -3.37 -3.22 -19.28
C ASN A 60 -2.06 -3.35 -18.49
N ILE A 61 -2.12 -3.55 -17.15
CA ILE A 61 -0.93 -3.78 -16.32
C ILE A 61 -0.27 -5.13 -16.65
N SER A 62 -1.07 -6.17 -16.90
CA SER A 62 -0.57 -7.48 -17.29
C SER A 62 -0.03 -7.48 -18.72
N GLU A 63 -0.63 -6.71 -19.62
CA GLU A 63 -0.28 -6.63 -21.03
C GLU A 63 0.95 -5.74 -21.32
N ALA A 64 1.26 -4.78 -20.46
CA ALA A 64 2.45 -3.91 -20.65
C ALA A 64 3.78 -4.69 -20.73
N GLY A 65 3.82 -5.94 -20.24
CA GLY A 65 4.94 -6.87 -20.41
C GLY A 65 4.91 -7.70 -21.68
N SER A 66 3.78 -7.75 -22.41
CA SER A 66 3.56 -8.63 -23.55
C SER A 66 3.70 -7.97 -24.91
N LEU A 67 4.32 -6.79 -25.00
CA LEU A 67 4.59 -6.08 -26.26
C LEU A 67 5.44 -6.90 -27.28
N LEU A 68 5.84 -8.13 -26.92
CA LEU A 68 6.66 -9.00 -27.75
C LEU A 68 5.99 -10.28 -28.21
N GLY A 69 4.74 -10.55 -27.90
CA GLY A 69 4.09 -11.76 -28.38
C GLY A 69 2.65 -11.91 -27.92
N GLU A 70 1.81 -12.26 -28.89
CA GLU A 70 0.43 -12.70 -28.81
C GLU A 70 -0.60 -11.68 -28.32
N VAL A 71 -1.54 -11.43 -29.19
CA VAL A 71 -2.83 -10.78 -28.88
C VAL A 71 -3.54 -11.64 -27.84
N ALA A 72 -3.22 -11.39 -26.56
CA ALA A 72 -3.94 -12.03 -25.46
C ALA A 72 -5.40 -11.60 -25.53
N SER A 73 -6.27 -12.56 -25.54
CA SER A 73 -7.72 -12.38 -25.62
C SER A 73 -8.16 -11.42 -24.49
N ARG A 74 -8.58 -10.23 -24.87
CA ARG A 74 -9.13 -9.19 -23.98
C ARG A 74 -10.46 -9.67 -23.40
N THR A 75 -10.41 -10.56 -22.41
CA THR A 75 -11.64 -11.15 -21.83
C THR A 75 -12.03 -10.51 -20.49
N SER A 76 -11.13 -9.74 -19.85
CA SER A 76 -11.39 -9.12 -18.54
C SER A 76 -11.05 -7.64 -18.56
N LEU A 77 -11.95 -6.83 -18.01
CA LEU A 77 -11.72 -5.40 -17.79
C LEU A 77 -10.72 -5.14 -16.65
N PHE A 78 -10.67 -6.07 -15.71
CA PHE A 78 -9.83 -5.99 -14.52
C PHE A 78 -8.63 -6.92 -14.66
N GLY A 79 -7.48 -6.45 -14.15
CA GLY A 79 -6.27 -7.24 -14.11
C GLY A 79 -6.37 -8.40 -13.11
N ASP A 80 -5.47 -9.33 -13.29
CA ASP A 80 -5.31 -10.50 -12.43
C ASP A 80 -4.58 -10.20 -11.10
N ASP A 81 -4.25 -11.24 -10.37
CA ASP A 81 -3.53 -11.14 -9.11
C ASP A 81 -2.14 -10.52 -9.28
N ASP A 82 -1.45 -10.83 -10.36
CA ASP A 82 -0.13 -10.27 -10.70
C ASP A 82 -0.23 -8.76 -10.98
N ALA A 83 -1.26 -8.32 -11.70
CA ALA A 83 -1.54 -6.91 -11.91
C ALA A 83 -1.82 -6.16 -10.59
N THR A 84 -2.52 -6.81 -9.66
CA THR A 84 -2.79 -6.25 -8.32
C THR A 84 -1.50 -6.06 -7.53
N GLU A 85 -0.59 -7.05 -7.55
CA GLU A 85 0.69 -6.95 -6.86
C GLU A 85 1.60 -5.88 -7.46
N LYS A 86 1.69 -5.80 -8.80
CA LYS A 86 2.43 -4.75 -9.51
C LYS A 86 1.89 -3.36 -9.16
N LEU A 87 0.56 -3.21 -9.13
CA LEU A 87 -0.08 -1.95 -8.76
C LEU A 87 0.27 -1.55 -7.32
N MET A 88 0.19 -2.48 -6.37
CA MET A 88 0.57 -2.23 -4.98
C MET A 88 2.05 -1.85 -4.86
N GLN A 89 2.94 -2.49 -5.62
CA GLN A 89 4.36 -2.17 -5.63
C GLN A 89 4.61 -0.74 -6.13
N VAL A 90 3.91 -0.31 -7.20
CA VAL A 90 4.02 1.06 -7.72
C VAL A 90 3.48 2.07 -6.73
N ILE A 91 2.32 1.83 -6.10
CA ILE A 91 1.73 2.72 -5.10
C ILE A 91 2.65 2.88 -3.88
N ASN A 92 3.34 1.83 -3.46
CA ASN A 92 4.29 1.87 -2.35
C ASN A 92 5.71 2.30 -2.74
N SER A 93 5.94 2.65 -4.02
CA SER A 93 7.27 3.02 -4.52
C SER A 93 7.77 4.34 -3.95
N GLU A 94 9.09 4.51 -3.97
CA GLU A 94 9.74 5.76 -3.55
C GLU A 94 9.29 6.94 -4.40
N GLN A 95 8.98 6.74 -5.68
CA GLN A 95 8.46 7.81 -6.56
C GLN A 95 7.15 8.40 -6.06
N VAL A 96 6.25 7.57 -5.52
CA VAL A 96 5.00 8.06 -4.92
C VAL A 96 5.31 8.75 -3.59
N ARG A 97 6.21 8.19 -2.78
CA ARG A 97 6.62 8.78 -1.50
C ARG A 97 7.28 10.14 -1.68
N ASP A 98 8.19 10.29 -2.64
CA ASP A 98 8.85 11.56 -2.98
C ASP A 98 7.83 12.60 -3.42
N TYR A 99 6.92 12.21 -4.31
CA TYR A 99 5.85 13.10 -4.74
C TYR A 99 5.00 13.62 -3.57
N LEU A 100 4.60 12.74 -2.65
CA LEU A 100 3.85 13.15 -1.46
C LEU A 100 4.68 14.03 -0.53
N ARG A 101 5.97 13.72 -0.36
CA ARG A 101 6.92 14.47 0.48
C ARG A 101 7.03 15.92 0.03
N GLU A 102 7.13 16.12 -1.28
CA GLU A 102 7.27 17.45 -1.88
C GLU A 102 5.94 18.19 -1.95
N THR A 103 4.86 17.54 -2.43
CA THR A 103 3.56 18.17 -2.67
C THR A 103 2.91 18.67 -1.38
N TYR A 104 3.07 17.92 -0.28
CA TYR A 104 2.44 18.23 1.01
C TYR A 104 3.39 18.79 2.05
N ASP A 105 4.64 19.12 1.69
CA ASP A 105 5.67 19.53 2.66
C ASP A 105 5.61 18.68 3.93
N LEU A 106 5.76 17.35 3.78
CA LEU A 106 5.59 16.43 4.90
C LEU A 106 6.58 16.68 6.04
N ALA A 107 7.73 17.34 5.79
CA ALA A 107 8.66 17.75 6.82
C ALA A 107 8.01 18.78 7.77
N GLY A 108 7.47 19.86 7.20
CA GLY A 108 6.74 20.88 7.94
C GLY A 108 5.46 20.35 8.57
N HIS A 109 4.67 19.57 7.80
CA HIS A 109 3.40 19.01 8.25
C HIS A 109 3.54 18.07 9.48
N TYR A 110 4.58 17.22 9.51
CA TYR A 110 4.87 16.33 10.64
C TYR A 110 5.73 16.96 11.72
N ASN A 111 6.04 18.27 11.62
CA ASN A 111 6.89 19.03 12.54
C ASN A 111 8.28 18.38 12.75
N ILE A 112 8.92 17.96 11.66
CA ILE A 112 10.30 17.49 11.66
C ILE A 112 11.20 18.73 11.64
N LYS A 113 12.08 18.85 12.64
CA LYS A 113 12.90 20.06 12.80
C LYS A 113 13.96 20.15 11.69
N PRO A 114 14.21 21.37 11.17
CA PRO A 114 15.37 21.59 10.32
C PRO A 114 16.67 21.25 11.09
N GLY A 115 17.51 20.37 10.49
CA GLY A 115 18.76 19.94 11.12
C GLY A 115 18.70 18.59 11.83
N GLU A 116 17.58 17.89 11.81
CA GLU A 116 17.52 16.46 12.23
C GLU A 116 18.51 15.62 11.41
N LYS A 117 19.14 14.64 12.06
CA LYS A 117 20.20 13.82 11.43
C LYS A 117 19.72 13.01 10.22
N TYR A 118 18.44 12.57 10.25
CA TYR A 118 17.85 11.73 9.20
C TYR A 118 16.41 12.15 8.93
N PRO A 119 16.16 13.32 8.31
CA PRO A 119 14.82 13.87 8.15
C PRO A 119 13.93 12.97 7.28
N ASN A 120 14.45 12.46 6.16
CA ASN A 120 13.69 11.58 5.27
C ASN A 120 13.26 10.26 5.94
N THR A 121 14.17 9.64 6.71
CA THR A 121 13.84 8.43 7.49
C THR A 121 12.71 8.68 8.50
N LEU A 122 12.68 9.86 9.12
CA LEU A 122 11.61 10.23 10.05
C LEU A 122 10.29 10.45 9.32
N ILE A 123 10.32 11.04 8.13
CA ILE A 123 9.13 11.18 7.27
C ILE A 123 8.61 9.79 6.88
N ASP A 124 9.50 8.90 6.41
CA ASP A 124 9.12 7.54 6.02
C ASP A 124 8.48 6.74 7.15
N GLN A 125 9.02 6.82 8.35
CA GLN A 125 8.41 6.20 9.54
C GLN A 125 7.00 6.73 9.81
N LYS A 126 6.74 8.03 9.54
CA LYS A 126 5.41 8.61 9.65
C LYS A 126 4.50 8.12 8.52
N MET A 127 5.02 8.09 7.30
CA MET A 127 4.29 7.56 6.14
C MET A 127 3.91 6.09 6.38
N ASP A 128 4.83 5.24 6.79
CA ASP A 128 4.57 3.82 7.08
C ASP A 128 3.52 3.62 8.19
N LYS A 129 3.42 4.56 9.11
CA LYS A 129 2.42 4.54 10.17
C LYS A 129 1.03 4.96 9.70
N TYR A 130 0.98 5.95 8.81
CA TYR A 130 -0.26 6.65 8.45
C TYR A 130 -0.80 6.27 7.07
N LEU A 131 0.06 5.82 6.15
CA LEU A 131 -0.35 5.34 4.84
C LEU A 131 -0.33 3.81 4.81
N ARG A 132 -1.37 3.23 4.26
CA ARG A 132 -1.46 1.79 4.05
C ARG A 132 -2.08 1.50 2.69
N CYS A 133 -1.39 0.66 1.94
CA CYS A 133 -1.90 0.09 0.71
C CYS A 133 -2.03 -1.42 0.91
N THR A 134 -3.23 -1.95 0.79
CA THR A 134 -3.50 -3.37 1.05
C THR A 134 -4.45 -3.94 0.00
N ARG A 135 -4.26 -5.23 -0.33
CA ARG A 135 -5.19 -5.97 -1.17
C ARG A 135 -6.44 -6.34 -0.36
N THR A 136 -7.60 -6.18 -0.95
CA THR A 136 -8.87 -6.65 -0.39
C THR A 136 -9.14 -8.09 -0.76
N SER A 137 -10.09 -8.74 -0.08
CA SER A 137 -10.55 -10.10 -0.42
C SER A 137 -11.20 -10.19 -1.81
N TYR A 138 -11.55 -9.06 -2.41
CA TYR A 138 -12.16 -8.98 -3.74
C TYR A 138 -11.14 -8.73 -4.86
N GLY A 139 -9.84 -8.76 -4.58
CA GLY A 139 -8.78 -8.50 -5.56
C GLY A 139 -8.56 -7.03 -5.89
N SER A 140 -9.29 -6.10 -5.25
CA SER A 140 -9.03 -4.66 -5.36
C SER A 140 -7.88 -4.21 -4.45
N VAL A 141 -7.33 -3.03 -4.73
CA VAL A 141 -6.36 -2.36 -3.87
C VAL A 141 -7.08 -1.29 -3.07
N GLU A 142 -6.87 -1.30 -1.77
CA GLU A 142 -7.36 -0.31 -0.83
C GLU A 142 -6.20 0.56 -0.35
N ILE A 143 -6.29 1.87 -0.60
CA ILE A 143 -5.35 2.88 -0.11
C ILE A 143 -6.02 3.60 1.04
N ARG A 144 -5.44 3.50 2.24
CA ARG A 144 -5.90 4.21 3.44
C ARG A 144 -4.85 5.21 3.89
N VAL A 145 -5.28 6.46 4.02
CA VAL A 145 -4.45 7.54 4.54
C VAL A 145 -5.06 8.08 5.82
N ARG A 146 -4.25 8.15 6.87
CA ARG A 146 -4.60 8.74 8.15
C ARG A 146 -3.80 10.02 8.37
N ASP A 147 -4.48 11.10 8.66
CA ASP A 147 -3.82 12.34 8.99
C ASP A 147 -4.58 13.13 10.06
N ARG A 148 -3.92 14.14 10.63
CA ARG A 148 -4.56 15.08 11.57
C ARG A 148 -5.47 16.05 10.84
N ASP A 149 -5.15 16.35 9.61
CA ASP A 149 -5.96 17.16 8.70
C ASP A 149 -6.74 16.22 7.77
N ARG A 150 -8.06 16.33 7.83
CA ARG A 150 -8.98 15.50 7.04
C ARG A 150 -8.93 15.78 5.54
N GLU A 151 -8.61 17.05 5.17
CA GLU A 151 -8.53 17.44 3.78
C GLU A 151 -7.23 16.92 3.15
N ILE A 152 -6.12 16.99 3.88
CA ILE A 152 -4.84 16.40 3.47
C ILE A 152 -4.95 14.88 3.38
N ALA A 153 -5.60 14.21 4.33
CA ALA A 153 -5.83 12.76 4.25
C ALA A 153 -6.58 12.37 2.98
N CYS A 154 -7.63 13.11 2.63
CA CYS A 154 -8.41 12.89 1.43
C CYS A 154 -7.59 13.16 0.15
N ALA A 155 -6.89 14.28 0.08
CA ALA A 155 -6.08 14.66 -1.07
C ALA A 155 -4.94 13.65 -1.30
N MET A 156 -4.17 13.31 -0.27
CA MET A 156 -3.08 12.32 -0.37
C MET A 156 -3.58 10.95 -0.85
N ALA A 157 -4.73 10.48 -0.37
CA ALA A 157 -5.27 9.19 -0.79
C ALA A 157 -5.63 9.18 -2.29
N ASN A 158 -6.28 10.24 -2.79
CA ASN A 158 -6.61 10.39 -4.20
C ASN A 158 -5.36 10.57 -5.07
N ASP A 159 -4.38 11.33 -4.59
CA ASP A 159 -3.13 11.56 -5.32
C ASP A 159 -2.29 10.29 -5.43
N MET A 160 -2.24 9.44 -4.40
CA MET A 160 -1.58 8.13 -4.49
C MET A 160 -2.17 7.27 -5.61
N ALA A 161 -3.50 7.25 -5.74
CA ALA A 161 -4.18 6.50 -6.78
C ALA A 161 -3.88 7.07 -8.18
N SER A 162 -3.98 8.38 -8.37
CA SER A 162 -3.73 9.01 -9.67
C SER A 162 -2.25 8.98 -10.08
N ARG A 163 -1.34 9.00 -9.09
CA ARG A 163 0.10 8.92 -9.34
C ARG A 163 0.52 7.55 -9.88
N ALA A 164 -0.17 6.48 -9.49
CA ALA A 164 0.07 5.15 -10.04
C ALA A 164 -0.13 5.12 -11.56
N ASP A 165 -1.21 5.68 -12.09
CA ASP A 165 -1.44 5.78 -13.53
C ASP A 165 -0.33 6.58 -14.23
N THR A 166 0.13 7.66 -13.63
CA THR A 166 1.23 8.47 -14.17
C THR A 166 2.52 7.65 -14.29
N ILE A 167 2.85 6.88 -13.26
CA ILE A 167 4.07 6.05 -13.24
C ILE A 167 3.98 4.96 -14.29
N PHE A 168 2.86 4.24 -14.40
CA PHE A 168 2.67 3.21 -15.41
C PHE A 168 2.76 3.78 -16.83
N ASN A 169 2.12 4.92 -17.11
CA ASN A 169 2.23 5.57 -18.41
C ASN A 169 3.66 5.99 -18.73
N ASN A 170 4.44 6.45 -17.76
CA ASN A 170 5.85 6.78 -17.96
C ASN A 170 6.70 5.53 -18.22
N LEU A 171 6.47 4.43 -17.51
CA LEU A 171 7.14 3.17 -17.75
C LEU A 171 6.86 2.64 -19.16
N GLN A 172 5.60 2.71 -19.60
CA GLN A 172 5.21 2.33 -20.96
C GLN A 172 5.89 3.18 -22.02
N ARG A 173 5.89 4.51 -21.84
CA ARG A 173 6.56 5.43 -22.78
C ARG A 173 8.06 5.14 -22.88
N ASN A 174 8.72 4.89 -21.77
CA ASN A 174 10.13 4.56 -21.74
C ASN A 174 10.41 3.22 -22.45
N ALA A 175 9.59 2.21 -22.21
CA ALA A 175 9.70 0.93 -22.92
C ALA A 175 9.45 1.09 -24.42
N ALA A 176 8.42 1.83 -24.82
CA ALA A 176 8.13 2.10 -26.21
C ALA A 176 9.27 2.88 -26.90
N ALA A 177 9.91 3.83 -26.21
CA ALA A 177 11.04 4.57 -26.77
C ALA A 177 12.23 3.67 -27.12
N VAL A 178 12.53 2.68 -26.27
CA VAL A 178 13.59 1.68 -26.55
C VAL A 178 13.23 0.83 -27.77
N ILE A 179 11.98 0.38 -27.86
CA ILE A 179 11.48 -0.41 -28.99
C ILE A 179 11.52 0.40 -30.28
N ILE A 180 11.10 1.68 -30.24
CA ILE A 180 11.13 2.58 -31.41
C ILE A 180 12.58 2.76 -31.92
N ASP A 181 13.55 2.94 -31.03
CA ASP A 181 14.97 3.07 -31.42
C ASP A 181 15.48 1.81 -32.14
N GLU A 182 15.17 0.62 -31.59
CA GLU A 182 15.56 -0.66 -32.20
C GLU A 182 14.88 -0.89 -33.56
N ILE A 183 13.56 -0.65 -33.62
CA ILE A 183 12.83 -0.79 -34.91
C ILE A 183 13.32 0.23 -35.94
N SER A 184 13.63 1.45 -35.57
CA SER A 184 14.13 2.47 -36.47
C SER A 184 15.50 2.10 -37.09
N ARG A 185 16.37 1.47 -36.31
CA ARG A 185 17.61 0.89 -36.78
C ARG A 185 17.37 -0.24 -37.79
N SER A 186 16.50 -1.18 -37.44
CA SER A 186 16.12 -2.30 -38.31
C SER A 186 15.50 -1.78 -39.62
N TYR A 187 14.63 -0.77 -39.53
CA TYR A 187 14.02 -0.13 -40.71
C TYR A 187 15.10 0.48 -41.62
N SER A 188 16.05 1.22 -41.08
CA SER A 188 17.10 1.86 -41.86
C SER A 188 18.06 0.86 -42.53
N ILE A 189 18.28 -0.29 -41.90
CA ILE A 189 19.07 -1.39 -42.51
C ILE A 189 18.29 -2.03 -43.65
N GLN A 190 17.02 -2.35 -43.42
CA GLN A 190 16.18 -3.00 -44.41
C GLN A 190 15.93 -2.09 -45.64
N GLU A 191 15.73 -0.80 -45.42
CA GLU A 191 15.59 0.17 -46.51
C GLU A 191 16.83 0.20 -47.41
N ARG A 192 18.03 0.11 -46.83
CA ARG A 192 19.28 0.01 -47.61
C ARG A 192 19.36 -1.27 -48.44
N ILE A 193 18.90 -2.40 -47.88
CA ILE A 193 18.87 -3.68 -48.60
C ILE A 193 17.92 -3.58 -49.78
N VAL A 194 16.71 -3.06 -49.57
CA VAL A 194 15.73 -2.86 -50.68
C VAL A 194 16.32 -1.98 -51.78
N ARG A 195 16.88 -0.85 -51.44
CA ARG A 195 17.53 0.05 -52.44
C ARG A 195 18.64 -0.63 -53.20
N GLN A 196 19.48 -1.48 -52.55
CA GLN A 196 20.53 -2.23 -53.19
C GLN A 196 19.96 -3.21 -54.23
N TYR A 197 18.85 -3.86 -53.97
CA TYR A 197 18.17 -4.74 -54.92
C TYR A 197 17.53 -3.93 -56.07
N GLU A 198 16.91 -2.78 -55.77
CA GLU A 198 16.37 -1.87 -56.78
C GLU A 198 17.48 -1.41 -57.78
N ASP A 199 18.63 -0.95 -57.26
CA ASP A 199 19.75 -0.50 -58.06
C ASP A 199 20.33 -1.66 -58.89
N SER A 200 20.37 -2.89 -58.36
CA SER A 200 20.85 -4.06 -59.07
C SER A 200 19.94 -4.45 -60.26
N LEU A 201 18.62 -4.22 -60.15
CA LEU A 201 17.69 -4.53 -61.24
C LEU A 201 17.94 -3.70 -62.49
N VAL A 202 18.49 -2.49 -62.35
CA VAL A 202 18.78 -1.63 -63.48
C VAL A 202 19.88 -2.25 -64.40
N SER A 203 20.75 -3.06 -63.86
CA SER A 203 21.90 -3.66 -64.57
C SER A 203 21.68 -5.14 -64.98
N LEU A 204 20.64 -5.79 -64.51
CA LEU A 204 20.38 -7.22 -64.72
C LEU A 204 19.38 -7.47 -65.89
N SER A 205 19.51 -8.61 -66.56
CA SER A 205 18.60 -9.07 -67.61
C SER A 205 18.34 -10.57 -67.53
N GLY A 206 17.22 -11.04 -68.11
CA GLY A 206 16.86 -12.45 -68.19
C GLY A 206 16.55 -13.10 -66.86
N ALA A 207 16.98 -14.34 -66.64
CA ALA A 207 16.67 -15.12 -65.46
C ALA A 207 17.25 -14.54 -64.13
N ALA A 208 18.32 -13.73 -64.21
CA ALA A 208 18.91 -13.05 -63.08
C ALA A 208 18.04 -11.90 -62.62
N ALA A 209 17.44 -11.13 -63.55
CA ALA A 209 16.49 -10.06 -63.22
C ALA A 209 15.22 -10.61 -62.56
N LEU A 210 14.66 -11.75 -63.03
CA LEU A 210 13.51 -12.38 -62.41
C LEU A 210 13.75 -12.82 -60.97
N ARG A 211 14.90 -13.42 -60.68
CA ARG A 211 15.26 -13.82 -59.31
C ARG A 211 15.44 -12.61 -58.43
N ASN A 212 16.10 -11.58 -58.91
CA ASN A 212 16.31 -10.36 -58.13
C ASN A 212 15.00 -9.65 -57.84
N TYR A 213 14.05 -9.65 -58.79
CA TYR A 213 12.71 -9.10 -58.59
C TYR A 213 11.94 -9.85 -57.51
N SER A 214 11.93 -11.18 -57.49
CA SER A 214 11.25 -11.97 -56.45
C SER A 214 11.86 -11.76 -55.07
N THR A 215 13.19 -11.56 -55.00
CA THR A 215 13.86 -11.21 -53.73
C THR A 215 13.47 -9.82 -53.27
N LEU A 216 13.46 -8.84 -54.19
CA LEU A 216 13.03 -7.46 -53.90
C LEU A 216 11.61 -7.41 -53.38
N GLU A 217 10.67 -8.17 -53.94
CA GLU A 217 9.30 -8.28 -53.46
C GLU A 217 9.26 -8.78 -52.02
N THR A 218 10.00 -9.85 -51.70
CA THR A 218 10.11 -10.39 -50.33
C THR A 218 10.69 -9.36 -49.32
N GLU A 219 11.76 -8.65 -49.73
CA GLU A 219 12.38 -7.63 -48.90
C GLU A 219 11.51 -6.41 -48.68
N ASN A 220 10.71 -6.01 -49.68
CA ASN A 220 9.70 -4.97 -49.56
C ASN A 220 8.57 -5.38 -48.61
N ASP A 221 8.08 -6.63 -48.67
CA ASP A 221 7.08 -7.12 -47.74
C ASP A 221 7.60 -7.09 -46.29
N TYR A 222 8.84 -7.49 -46.08
CA TYR A 222 9.50 -7.40 -44.79
C TYR A 222 9.67 -5.96 -44.31
N LEU A 223 10.04 -5.03 -45.19
CA LEU A 223 10.06 -3.59 -44.87
C LEU A 223 8.70 -3.06 -44.46
N GLY A 224 7.63 -3.51 -45.13
CA GLY A 224 6.25 -3.20 -44.79
C GLY A 224 5.86 -3.68 -43.38
N LEU A 225 6.30 -4.89 -43.02
CA LEU A 225 6.08 -5.46 -41.66
C LEU A 225 6.79 -4.62 -40.58
N ILE A 226 8.07 -4.27 -40.81
CA ILE A 226 8.84 -3.43 -39.88
C ILE A 226 8.19 -2.05 -39.73
N ARG A 227 7.72 -1.45 -40.85
CA ARG A 227 6.99 -0.18 -40.80
C ARG A 227 5.72 -0.26 -40.01
N GLY A 228 4.94 -1.36 -40.13
CA GLY A 228 3.75 -1.62 -39.34
C GLY A 228 4.06 -1.63 -37.84
N ARG A 229 5.08 -2.37 -37.42
CA ARG A 229 5.53 -2.43 -36.02
C ARG A 229 6.03 -1.07 -35.51
N TYR A 230 6.72 -0.29 -36.33
CA TYR A 230 7.15 1.06 -35.99
C TYR A 230 5.96 1.97 -35.69
N LEU A 231 4.94 1.98 -36.55
CA LEU A 231 3.73 2.78 -36.37
C LEU A 231 2.95 2.35 -35.13
N GLU A 232 2.86 1.05 -34.85
CA GLU A 232 2.25 0.51 -33.64
C GLU A 232 2.97 0.98 -32.38
N ALA A 233 4.30 0.85 -32.33
CA ALA A 233 5.11 1.32 -31.21
C ALA A 233 4.97 2.85 -30.99
N LEU A 234 4.90 3.62 -32.09
CA LEU A 234 4.70 5.05 -32.04
C LEU A 234 3.30 5.41 -31.47
N ALA A 235 2.26 4.68 -31.91
CA ALA A 235 0.91 4.84 -31.36
C ALA A 235 0.87 4.56 -29.87
N LEU A 236 1.49 3.46 -29.43
CA LEU A 236 1.57 3.09 -28.00
C LEU A 236 2.34 4.14 -27.17
N SER A 237 3.40 4.74 -27.72
CA SER A 237 4.15 5.79 -27.03
C SER A 237 3.36 7.07 -26.80
N SER A 238 2.41 7.37 -27.66
CA SER A 238 1.59 8.58 -27.63
C SER A 238 0.28 8.43 -26.82
N GLN A 239 -0.19 7.20 -26.64
CA GLN A 239 -1.43 6.93 -25.91
C GLN A 239 -1.21 7.02 -24.39
N THR A 240 -2.20 7.62 -23.71
CA THR A 240 -2.34 7.55 -22.25
C THR A 240 -3.40 6.52 -21.94
N MET A 241 -3.02 5.43 -21.27
CA MET A 241 -3.94 4.35 -20.92
C MET A 241 -4.32 4.45 -19.44
N PRO A 242 -5.57 4.15 -19.09
CA PRO A 242 -5.95 3.96 -17.70
C PRO A 242 -5.39 2.61 -17.22
N TYR A 243 -4.52 2.65 -16.23
CA TYR A 243 -3.99 1.45 -15.57
C TYR A 243 -4.75 1.08 -14.32
N THR A 244 -5.58 1.98 -13.83
CA THR A 244 -6.42 1.77 -12.65
C THR A 244 -7.86 2.15 -12.92
N HIS A 245 -8.79 1.40 -12.31
CA HIS A 245 -10.21 1.70 -12.29
C HIS A 245 -10.61 2.06 -10.86
N ILE A 246 -10.76 3.35 -10.59
CA ILE A 246 -11.16 3.83 -9.26
C ILE A 246 -12.65 3.52 -9.08
N VAL A 247 -12.95 2.66 -8.11
CA VAL A 247 -14.32 2.27 -7.73
C VAL A 247 -14.87 3.27 -6.72
N ASP A 248 -14.04 3.61 -5.72
CA ASP A 248 -14.43 4.53 -4.67
C ASP A 248 -13.31 5.56 -4.44
N ARG A 249 -13.66 6.83 -4.58
CA ARG A 249 -12.73 7.94 -4.35
C ARG A 249 -12.72 8.31 -2.89
N ALA A 250 -11.57 8.74 -2.39
CA ALA A 250 -11.48 9.30 -1.06
C ALA A 250 -12.38 10.53 -0.94
N VAL A 251 -13.12 10.56 0.15
CA VAL A 251 -13.91 11.72 0.59
C VAL A 251 -13.38 12.25 1.90
N VAL A 252 -13.63 13.52 2.16
CA VAL A 252 -13.21 14.17 3.41
C VAL A 252 -13.94 13.52 4.59
N ALA A 253 -13.19 12.97 5.52
CA ALA A 253 -13.75 12.26 6.66
C ALA A 253 -14.54 13.18 7.59
N GLU A 254 -15.78 12.84 7.89
CA GLU A 254 -16.61 13.60 8.84
C GLU A 254 -16.23 13.34 10.30
N LYS A 255 -15.81 12.09 10.61
CA LYS A 255 -15.50 11.64 11.96
C LYS A 255 -14.05 11.16 12.07
N LYS A 256 -13.46 11.41 13.24
CA LYS A 256 -12.13 10.87 13.57
C LYS A 256 -12.19 9.36 13.77
N VAL A 257 -11.18 8.65 13.31
CA VAL A 257 -11.00 7.21 13.51
C VAL A 257 -10.22 6.91 14.79
N PHE A 258 -9.34 7.81 15.21
CA PHE A 258 -8.52 7.68 16.41
C PHE A 258 -8.46 9.02 17.17
N PRO A 259 -8.37 9.01 18.53
CA PRO A 259 -8.52 7.87 19.42
C PRO A 259 -9.98 7.45 19.63
N ARG A 260 -10.21 6.15 19.78
CA ARG A 260 -11.49 5.60 20.24
C ARG A 260 -11.57 5.76 21.76
N ARG A 261 -11.95 6.94 22.22
CA ARG A 261 -11.90 7.34 23.65
C ARG A 261 -12.59 6.37 24.59
N THR A 262 -13.77 5.88 24.22
CA THR A 262 -14.53 4.90 25.02
C THR A 262 -13.75 3.60 25.22
N VAL A 263 -13.07 3.10 24.18
CA VAL A 263 -12.26 1.88 24.24
C VAL A 263 -11.04 2.08 25.14
N ILE A 264 -10.36 3.23 25.01
CA ILE A 264 -9.20 3.55 25.86
C ILE A 264 -9.62 3.57 27.33
N VAL A 265 -10.71 4.29 27.68
CA VAL A 265 -11.20 4.37 29.04
C VAL A 265 -11.61 3.00 29.57
N ALA A 266 -12.31 2.20 28.77
CA ALA A 266 -12.74 0.86 29.19
C ALA A 266 -11.55 -0.07 29.49
N ILE A 267 -10.58 -0.12 28.58
CA ILE A 267 -9.40 -0.99 28.74
C ILE A 267 -8.55 -0.54 29.95
N THR A 268 -8.28 0.76 30.08
CA THR A 268 -7.48 1.26 31.20
C THR A 268 -8.16 1.05 32.53
N THR A 269 -9.46 1.29 32.62
CA THR A 269 -10.25 1.05 33.85
C THR A 269 -10.22 -0.43 34.23
N LEU A 270 -10.45 -1.32 33.27
CA LEU A 270 -10.40 -2.78 33.51
C LEU A 270 -8.99 -3.22 33.97
N SER A 271 -7.94 -2.72 33.34
CA SER A 271 -6.56 -3.04 33.72
C SER A 271 -6.22 -2.58 35.15
N VAL A 272 -6.67 -1.38 35.54
CA VAL A 272 -6.47 -0.87 36.91
C VAL A 272 -7.23 -1.70 37.92
N LEU A 273 -8.47 -2.11 37.63
CA LEU A 273 -9.25 -2.98 38.51
C LEU A 273 -8.62 -4.36 38.69
N LEU A 274 -8.11 -4.96 37.60
CA LEU A 274 -7.38 -6.23 37.67
C LEU A 274 -6.11 -6.11 38.53
N LEU A 275 -5.35 -5.04 38.32
CA LEU A 275 -4.14 -4.78 39.09
C LEU A 275 -4.45 -4.57 40.59
N LEU A 276 -5.52 -3.82 40.89
CA LEU A 276 -5.99 -3.63 42.25
C LEU A 276 -6.42 -4.93 42.90
N THR A 277 -7.09 -5.83 42.18
CA THR A 277 -7.47 -7.17 42.64
C THR A 277 -6.24 -7.95 43.07
N LEU A 278 -5.21 -7.95 42.20
CA LEU A 278 -3.96 -8.67 42.48
C LEU A 278 -3.23 -8.10 43.70
N ILE A 279 -3.13 -6.78 43.81
CA ILE A 279 -2.50 -6.11 44.97
C ILE A 279 -3.23 -6.45 46.27
N LEU A 280 -4.57 -6.36 46.29
CA LEU A 280 -5.35 -6.67 47.47
C LEU A 280 -5.26 -8.14 47.86
N PHE A 281 -5.23 -9.05 46.90
CA PHE A 281 -5.07 -10.48 47.11
C PHE A 281 -3.73 -10.81 47.76
N VAL A 282 -2.63 -10.24 47.23
CA VAL A 282 -1.30 -10.40 47.81
C VAL A 282 -1.22 -9.79 49.22
N ALA A 283 -1.81 -8.62 49.43
CA ALA A 283 -1.82 -7.92 50.71
C ALA A 283 -2.58 -8.70 51.80
N GLU A 284 -3.70 -9.37 51.44
CA GLU A 284 -4.42 -10.24 52.36
C GLU A 284 -3.61 -11.54 52.67
N GLY A 285 -3.00 -12.16 51.65
CA GLY A 285 -2.16 -13.32 51.83
C GLY A 285 -0.97 -13.05 52.78
N LEU A 286 -0.31 -11.90 52.65
CA LEU A 286 0.79 -11.49 53.52
C LEU A 286 0.33 -11.16 54.97
N LYS A 287 -0.89 -10.67 55.12
CA LYS A 287 -1.45 -10.42 56.47
C LYS A 287 -1.75 -11.74 57.19
N LEU A 288 -2.29 -12.73 56.48
CA LEU A 288 -2.56 -14.06 57.05
C LEU A 288 -1.27 -14.74 57.50
N HIS A 289 -0.22 -14.67 56.70
CA HIS A 289 1.09 -15.28 57.06
C HIS A 289 1.72 -14.58 58.26
N ARG A 290 1.56 -13.28 58.44
CA ARG A 290 2.12 -12.51 59.56
C ARG A 290 1.40 -12.69 60.87
N THR A 291 0.12 -13.14 60.86
CA THR A 291 -0.64 -13.49 62.07
C THR A 291 -0.37 -14.87 62.53
N ASP A 292 0.02 -15.83 61.64
CA ASP A 292 0.41 -17.21 61.98
C ASP A 292 1.79 -17.27 62.66
N ASP A 293 2.69 -16.35 62.26
CA ASP A 293 4.05 -16.24 62.89
C ASP A 293 4.07 -15.59 64.29
N ARG A 294 2.89 -15.17 64.82
CA ARG A 294 2.80 -14.53 66.15
C ARG A 294 2.02 -15.35 67.19
N GLN A 295 1.58 -16.57 66.86
CA GLN A 295 1.06 -17.55 67.77
C GLN A 295 2.10 -18.65 68.04
#